data_3f2cbd0be2010f96f8ca18e008941742
#
_entry.id   3f2cbd0be2010f96f8ca18e008941742
#
_cell.length_a   1.000
_cell.length_b   1.000
_cell.length_c   1.000
_cell.angle_alpha   90.00
_cell.angle_beta   90.00
_cell.angle_gamma   90.00
#
_symmetry.space_group_name_H-M   'P 1'
#
loop_
_entity.id
_entity.type
_entity.pdbx_description
1 polymer ?
#
loop_
_entity_poly.entity_id
_entity_poly.type
_entity_poly.pdbx_seq_one_letter_code
_entity_poly.pdbx_strand_id
1 'polypeptide(L)'
;ATPFENRQYTTELQLCQRYYEKTYDIGTAPGSATGTGAQIGIGNDINDIAIPGDFKVTKRATPTMTIYNPNSGALGTIYDFTNGTTYTPSTLSGSQKGLTTLTLSGSTGTAHGFVFHWIANAEF
;
A
#
# COMPACT_ATOMS: atom_id res chain seq x y z
N ALA A 1 38.20 1.13 16.63
CA ALA A 1 36.87 1.36 16.69
C ALA A 1 36.25 1.03 15.42
N THR A 2 35.42 0.29 15.59
CA THR A 2 34.77 -0.01 14.54
C THR A 2 33.91 0.96 14.19
N PRO A 3 33.97 1.35 13.25
CA PRO A 3 33.20 2.20 12.84
C PRO A 3 31.88 1.68 12.58
N PHE A 4 31.18 1.65 13.27
CA PHE A 4 30.07 1.48 13.26
C PHE A 4 29.56 2.32 12.54
N GLU A 5 29.77 2.41 12.01
CA GLU A 5 29.20 2.77 11.62
C GLU A 5 28.64 3.85 11.33
N ASN A 6 28.99 4.62 10.87
CA ASN A 6 28.61 5.80 10.22
C ASN A 6 27.94 5.54 8.89
N ARG A 7 27.02 4.63 8.81
CA ARG A 7 26.16 4.54 7.67
C ARG A 7 25.27 5.75 7.60
N GLN A 8 25.16 6.34 6.44
CA GLN A 8 24.25 7.43 6.25
C GLN A 8 22.81 6.95 6.44
N TYR A 9 21.98 7.80 7.00
CA TYR A 9 20.57 7.47 7.24
C TYR A 9 19.85 7.00 5.97
N THR A 10 20.15 7.61 4.82
CA THR A 10 19.53 7.22 3.56
C THR A 10 19.88 5.79 3.15
N THR A 11 21.13 5.37 3.38
CA THR A 11 21.56 3.99 3.10
C THR A 11 20.85 3.00 4.03
N GLU A 12 20.76 3.31 5.31
CA GLU A 12 20.06 2.46 6.26
C GLU A 12 18.58 2.35 5.92
N LEU A 13 17.96 3.45 5.55
CA LEU A 13 16.56 3.46 5.15
C LEU A 13 16.32 2.57 3.93
N GLN A 14 17.18 2.64 2.92
CA GLN A 14 17.04 1.80 1.73
C GLN A 14 17.21 0.32 2.07
N LEU A 15 18.12 -0.02 2.94
CA LEU A 15 18.30 -1.41 3.37
C LEU A 15 17.08 -1.93 4.11
N CYS A 16 16.47 -1.11 4.94
CA CYS A 16 15.22 -1.47 5.62
C CYS A 16 14.06 -1.60 4.63
N GLN A 17 13.99 -0.74 3.64
CA GLN A 17 12.92 -0.76 2.62
C GLN A 17 12.99 -1.98 1.72
N ARG A 18 14.10 -2.69 1.64
CA ARG A 18 14.15 -3.98 0.95
C ARG A 18 13.28 -5.04 1.62
N TYR A 19 12.97 -4.86 2.89
CA TYR A 19 12.19 -5.81 3.67
C TYR A 19 10.81 -5.31 4.01
N TYR A 20 10.66 -4.01 4.20
CA TYR A 20 9.41 -3.42 4.68
C TYR A 20 9.23 -2.02 4.12
N GLU A 21 8.03 -1.74 3.65
CA GLU A 21 7.66 -0.41 3.19
C GLU A 21 6.18 -0.19 3.42
N LYS A 22 5.78 1.03 3.73
CA LYS A 22 4.39 1.40 3.95
C LYS A 22 4.10 2.78 3.38
N THR A 23 2.83 3.03 3.11
CA THR A 23 2.36 4.35 2.66
C THR A 23 2.23 5.35 3.81
N TYR A 24 2.03 4.86 5.04
CA TYR A 24 1.94 5.74 6.20
C TYR A 24 3.25 6.47 6.46
N ASP A 25 3.16 7.68 6.99
CA ASP A 25 4.33 8.42 7.44
C ASP A 25 5.09 7.63 8.52
N ILE A 26 6.38 7.96 8.68
CA ILE A 26 7.28 7.21 9.56
C ILE A 26 6.73 7.09 10.98
N GLY A 27 6.18 8.14 11.52
CA GLY A 27 5.65 8.15 12.89
C GLY A 27 4.22 7.64 13.03
N THR A 28 3.58 7.22 11.93
CA THR A 28 2.18 6.82 11.97
C THR A 28 2.05 5.31 11.97
N ALA A 29 1.31 4.79 12.94
CA ALA A 29 1.10 3.34 13.05
C ALA A 29 0.16 2.85 11.95
N PRO A 30 0.40 1.66 11.39
CA PRO A 30 -0.54 1.04 10.46
C PRO A 30 -1.91 0.83 11.11
N GLY A 31 -2.95 1.07 10.34
CA GLY A 31 -4.32 1.00 10.87
C GLY A 31 -4.83 2.31 11.44
N SER A 32 -4.04 3.39 11.37
CA SER A 32 -4.52 4.71 11.77
C SER A 32 -5.51 5.25 10.75
N ALA A 33 -6.57 5.89 11.21
CA ALA A 33 -7.56 6.52 10.35
C ALA A 33 -7.01 7.88 9.89
N THR A 34 -6.29 7.89 8.79
CA THR A 34 -5.69 9.10 8.21
C THR A 34 -5.54 8.93 6.71
N GLY A 35 -5.80 10.00 5.97
CA GLY A 35 -5.57 10.03 4.53
C GLY A 35 -4.14 10.44 4.16
N THR A 36 -3.33 10.86 5.14
CA THR A 36 -1.98 11.33 4.86
C THR A 36 -1.09 10.19 4.35
N GLY A 37 -0.54 10.36 3.17
CA GLY A 37 0.30 9.35 2.54
C GLY A 37 -0.47 8.25 1.80
N ALA A 38 -1.79 8.27 1.85
CA ALA A 38 -2.60 7.22 1.23
C ALA A 38 -2.42 7.18 -0.29
N GLN A 39 -2.49 5.98 -0.84
CA GLN A 39 -2.41 5.74 -2.27
C GLN A 39 -3.79 5.88 -2.90
N ILE A 40 -3.83 6.49 -4.08
CA ILE A 40 -5.08 6.63 -4.84
C ILE A 40 -5.03 5.70 -6.04
N GLY A 41 -6.08 4.93 -6.23
CA GLY A 41 -6.30 4.12 -7.42
C GLY A 41 -7.55 4.58 -8.15
N ILE A 42 -7.53 4.56 -9.47
CA ILE A 42 -8.68 4.93 -10.28
C ILE A 42 -9.03 3.75 -11.17
N GLY A 43 -10.28 3.38 -11.20
CA GLY A 43 -10.79 2.30 -12.03
C GLY A 43 -12.00 2.72 -12.85
N ASN A 44 -12.17 2.10 -14.01
CA ASN A 44 -13.38 2.26 -14.82
C ASN A 44 -14.52 1.43 -14.24
N ASP A 45 -14.19 0.48 -13.41
CA ASP A 45 -15.09 -0.40 -12.71
C ASP A 45 -14.36 -0.89 -11.47
N ILE A 46 -15.08 -1.41 -10.51
CA ILE A 46 -14.46 -1.95 -9.30
C ILE A 46 -13.57 -3.19 -9.58
N ASN A 47 -13.74 -3.81 -10.73
CA ASN A 47 -12.90 -4.93 -11.13
C ASN A 47 -11.63 -4.53 -11.89
N ASP A 48 -11.47 -3.25 -12.20
CA ASP A 48 -10.37 -2.79 -13.03
C ASP A 48 -9.77 -1.53 -12.41
N ILE A 49 -9.02 -1.72 -11.37
CA ILE A 49 -8.40 -0.62 -10.66
C ILE A 49 -6.95 -0.45 -11.11
N ALA A 50 -6.66 0.69 -11.71
CA ALA A 50 -5.30 1.05 -12.07
C ALA A 50 -4.59 1.59 -10.81
N ILE A 51 -3.50 0.95 -10.43
CA ILE A 51 -2.76 1.35 -9.26
C ILE A 51 -1.37 1.82 -9.66
N PRO A 52 -1.05 3.10 -9.42
CA PRO A 52 0.33 3.53 -9.56
C PRO A 52 1.04 3.14 -8.26
N GLY A 53 1.85 2.15 -8.26
CA GLY A 53 2.43 1.73 -6.98
C GLY A 53 3.75 1.01 -7.07
N ASP A 54 4.80 1.73 -7.50
CA ASP A 54 6.13 1.18 -7.39
C ASP A 54 6.66 1.41 -5.98
N PHE A 55 7.37 0.43 -5.45
CA PHE A 55 8.08 0.60 -4.19
C PHE A 55 9.29 1.50 -4.41
N LYS A 56 9.69 2.20 -3.37
CA LYS A 56 10.88 3.05 -3.41
C LYS A 56 12.15 2.23 -3.58
N VAL A 57 12.14 1.01 -3.06
CA VAL A 57 13.26 0.09 -3.17
C VAL A 57 12.73 -1.30 -3.54
N THR A 58 13.38 -1.96 -4.49
CA THR A 58 13.03 -3.33 -4.88
C THR A 58 13.15 -4.26 -3.67
N LYS A 59 12.13 -5.04 -3.42
CA LYS A 59 12.10 -5.95 -2.28
C LYS A 59 12.99 -7.16 -2.50
N ARG A 60 13.49 -7.72 -1.42
CA ARG A 60 14.34 -8.92 -1.49
C ARG A 60 13.58 -10.16 -1.95
N ALA A 61 12.29 -10.17 -1.76
CA ALA A 61 11.40 -11.27 -2.13
C ALA A 61 10.02 -10.69 -2.43
N THR A 62 9.13 -11.47 -2.98
CA THR A 62 7.75 -11.04 -3.17
C THR A 62 7.12 -10.75 -1.80
N PRO A 63 6.69 -9.50 -1.55
CA PRO A 63 6.20 -9.14 -0.23
C PRO A 63 4.78 -9.63 0.00
N THR A 64 4.45 -9.82 1.26
CA THR A 64 3.05 -9.92 1.68
C THR A 64 2.48 -8.52 1.72
N MET A 65 1.38 -8.32 1.01
CA MET A 65 0.70 -7.04 0.96
C MET A 65 -0.45 -7.01 1.95
N THR A 66 -0.55 -5.90 2.68
CA THR A 66 -1.67 -5.65 3.59
C THR A 66 -2.20 -4.26 3.30
N ILE A 67 -3.51 -4.09 3.32
CA ILE A 67 -4.14 -2.80 3.06
C ILE A 67 -5.01 -2.36 4.23
N TYR A 68 -5.19 -1.06 4.34
CA TYR A 68 -6.01 -0.44 5.37
C TYR A 68 -6.84 0.68 4.77
N ASN A 69 -8.04 0.86 5.30
CA ASN A 69 -8.92 1.95 4.91
C ASN A 69 -8.44 3.25 5.56
N PRO A 70 -8.13 4.29 4.80
CA PRO A 70 -7.68 5.56 5.38
C PRO A 70 -8.77 6.32 6.13
N ASN A 71 -10.02 6.02 5.88
CA ASN A 71 -11.13 6.69 6.53
C ASN A 71 -11.45 6.10 7.91
N SER A 72 -11.28 4.80 8.09
CA SER A 72 -11.62 4.12 9.34
C SER A 72 -10.46 3.38 9.99
N GLY A 73 -9.37 3.14 9.26
CA GLY A 73 -8.27 2.31 9.72
C GLY A 73 -8.55 0.82 9.62
N ALA A 74 -9.66 0.41 9.01
CA ALA A 74 -10.05 -0.99 8.98
C ALA A 74 -9.11 -1.83 8.12
N LEU A 75 -8.64 -2.94 8.67
CA LEU A 75 -7.75 -3.86 8.00
C LEU A 75 -8.43 -4.54 6.82
N GLY A 76 -7.71 -4.64 5.70
CA GLY A 76 -8.18 -5.39 4.54
C GLY A 76 -9.28 -4.70 3.73
N THR A 77 -9.47 -3.41 3.91
CA THR A 77 -10.51 -2.67 3.18
C THR A 77 -9.96 -1.44 2.50
N ILE A 78 -10.66 -0.96 1.48
CA ILE A 78 -10.35 0.30 0.80
C ILE A 78 -11.57 1.21 0.83
N TYR A 79 -11.34 2.49 0.65
CA TYR A 79 -12.40 3.49 0.67
C TYR A 79 -12.63 4.05 -0.73
N ASP A 80 -13.88 4.03 -1.18
CA ASP A 80 -14.30 4.64 -2.43
C ASP A 80 -14.78 6.06 -2.12
N PHE A 81 -13.97 7.05 -2.45
CA PHE A 81 -14.32 8.44 -2.16
C PHE A 81 -15.31 9.03 -3.17
N THR A 82 -15.58 8.34 -4.28
CA THR A 82 -16.59 8.78 -5.23
C THR A 82 -18.00 8.55 -4.67
N ASN A 83 -18.22 7.40 -4.04
CA ASN A 83 -19.51 7.04 -3.48
C ASN A 83 -19.56 7.03 -1.96
N GLY A 84 -18.44 7.19 -1.29
CA GLY A 84 -18.38 7.11 0.17
C GLY A 84 -18.58 5.71 0.72
N THR A 85 -18.16 4.69 0.00
CA THR A 85 -18.41 3.29 0.34
C THR A 85 -17.08 2.58 0.64
N THR A 86 -17.12 1.62 1.55
CA THR A 86 -15.97 0.77 1.89
C THR A 86 -16.11 -0.57 1.18
N TYR A 87 -15.05 -1.03 0.53
CA TYR A 87 -15.01 -2.32 -0.14
C TYR A 87 -13.91 -3.20 0.42
N THR A 88 -14.12 -4.51 0.36
CA THR A 88 -13.09 -5.51 0.68
C THR A 88 -12.58 -6.09 -0.63
N PRO A 89 -11.30 -5.97 -0.96
CA PRO A 89 -10.76 -6.53 -2.18
C PRO A 89 -10.89 -8.04 -2.23
N SER A 90 -11.21 -8.56 -3.41
CA SER A 90 -11.23 -9.98 -3.67
C SER A 90 -9.82 -10.51 -3.99
N THR A 91 -8.97 -9.65 -4.54
CA THR A 91 -7.59 -10.02 -4.87
C THR A 91 -6.66 -8.89 -4.47
N LEU A 92 -5.55 -9.23 -3.87
CA LEU A 92 -4.49 -8.29 -3.53
C LEU A 92 -3.16 -9.01 -3.69
N SER A 93 -2.30 -8.51 -4.56
CA SER A 93 -0.99 -9.10 -4.75
C SER A 93 0.06 -8.06 -5.08
N GLY A 94 1.30 -8.41 -4.84
CA GLY A 94 2.45 -7.58 -5.13
C GLY A 94 3.55 -8.36 -5.81
N SER A 95 4.50 -7.62 -6.36
CA SER A 95 5.76 -8.16 -6.85
C SER A 95 6.89 -7.54 -6.05
N GLN A 96 8.13 -7.88 -6.37
CA GLN A 96 9.28 -7.25 -5.73
C GLN A 96 9.38 -5.75 -6.02
N LYS A 97 8.71 -5.27 -7.08
CA LYS A 97 8.80 -3.88 -7.52
C LYS A 97 7.61 -3.02 -7.11
N GLY A 98 6.48 -3.61 -6.83
CA GLY A 98 5.29 -2.83 -6.50
C GLY A 98 4.05 -3.67 -6.30
N LEU A 99 2.95 -2.99 -6.02
CA LEU A 99 1.63 -3.60 -5.96
C LEU A 99 1.18 -3.90 -7.39
N THR A 100 0.80 -5.13 -7.66
CA THR A 100 0.48 -5.56 -9.04
C THR A 100 -1.00 -5.73 -9.28
N THR A 101 -1.75 -6.19 -8.31
CA THR A 101 -3.16 -6.48 -8.50
C THR A 101 -3.98 -6.08 -7.28
N LEU A 102 -5.03 -5.36 -7.51
CA LEU A 102 -6.06 -5.07 -6.53
C LEU A 102 -7.40 -5.12 -7.27
N THR A 103 -8.24 -6.07 -6.94
CA THR A 103 -9.59 -6.16 -7.53
C THR A 103 -10.65 -6.28 -6.46
N LEU A 104 -11.82 -5.78 -6.76
CA LEU A 104 -12.98 -5.87 -5.89
C LEU A 104 -14.02 -6.79 -6.52
N SER A 105 -14.98 -7.23 -5.74
CA SER A 105 -16.09 -8.04 -6.27
C SER A 105 -17.24 -7.14 -6.68
N GLY A 106 -17.84 -7.44 -7.79
CA GLY A 106 -18.99 -6.72 -8.31
C GLY A 106 -18.65 -5.79 -9.47
N SER A 107 -19.62 -5.10 -9.98
CA SER A 107 -19.47 -4.13 -11.06
C SER A 107 -20.28 -2.89 -10.75
N THR A 108 -19.68 -1.73 -10.91
CA THR A 108 -20.37 -0.47 -10.77
C THR A 108 -20.74 0.13 -12.13
N GLY A 109 -20.04 -0.32 -13.17
CA GLY A 109 -20.24 0.21 -14.52
C GLY A 109 -19.82 1.66 -14.71
N THR A 110 -19.18 2.27 -13.73
CA THR A 110 -18.77 3.67 -13.76
C THR A 110 -17.39 3.84 -13.17
N ALA A 111 -16.71 4.91 -13.54
CA ALA A 111 -15.39 5.23 -13.01
C ALA A 111 -15.48 5.66 -11.54
N HIS A 112 -14.61 5.09 -10.72
CA HIS A 112 -14.54 5.40 -9.30
C HIS A 112 -13.11 5.70 -8.89
N GLY A 113 -12.95 6.52 -7.87
CA GLY A 113 -11.67 6.75 -7.22
C GLY A 113 -11.62 6.05 -5.88
N PHE A 114 -10.52 5.32 -5.64
CA PHE A 114 -10.32 4.57 -4.41
C PHE A 114 -9.09 5.09 -3.69
N VAL A 115 -9.12 5.04 -2.38
CA VAL A 115 -7.98 5.45 -1.55
C VAL A 115 -7.72 4.36 -0.51
N PHE A 116 -6.45 4.06 -0.30
CA PHE A 116 -6.04 3.01 0.63
C PHE A 116 -4.60 3.22 1.07
N HIS A 117 -4.28 2.67 2.23
CA HIS A 117 -2.90 2.51 2.66
C HIS A 117 -2.47 1.07 2.43
N TRP A 118 -1.21 0.86 2.13
CA TRP A 118 -0.67 -0.49 2.00
C TRP A 118 0.63 -0.64 2.81
N ILE A 119 0.91 -1.88 3.15
CA ILE A 119 2.17 -2.29 3.73
C ILE A 119 2.69 -3.44 2.89
N ALA A 120 3.97 -3.36 2.52
CA ALA A 120 4.66 -4.42 1.84
C ALA A 120 5.71 -5.00 2.80
N ASN A 121 5.56 -6.26 3.15
CA ASN A 121 6.46 -6.93 4.09
C ASN A 121 7.11 -8.13 3.38
N ALA A 122 8.41 -8.04 3.14
CA ALA A 122 9.20 -9.10 2.52
C ALA A 122 10.08 -9.85 3.54
N GLU A 123 9.85 -9.60 4.82
CA GLU A 123 10.37 -10.45 5.87
C GLU A 123 9.47 -11.68 5.97
N PHE A 124 10.00 -12.78 6.37
CA PHE A 124 9.17 -13.93 6.55
C PHE A 124 9.06 -14.33 7.96
#